data_22210460ad32335299bff2cf2a424457
#
_entry.id   22210460ad32335299bff2cf2a424457
#
_cell.length_a   1.000
_cell.length_b   1.000
_cell.length_c   1.000
_cell.angle_alpha   90.00
_cell.angle_beta   90.00
_cell.angle_gamma   90.00
#
_symmetry.space_group_name_H-M   'P 1'
#
loop_
_entity.id
_entity.type
_entity.pdbx_description
1 polymer ?
#
loop_
_entity_poly.entity_id
_entity_poly.type
_entity_poly.pdbx_seq_one_letter_code
_entity_poly.pdbx_strand_id
1 'polypeptide(L)'
;RRSRGLGDVYKRQDVDTRTEVPGLFVAGEDAGGAHGSNRLGGNGVANSTVYGGVAGDVMGQEATRMNELRTPDEGILEQEIMRACAPFNKPVAPLAEIREKMRQIMWDDVGVVKTGSGLIRGIKSLAALEEELNSIGVDDKELAFNLTWHDWLNLKNLMQMSNVIAQAALARENSRGAHHREDYPDTGDLESSYFTLVRQSGDELSVSRKPVQFTIVKPGQTILPEHEPESLVG
;
A
#
# COMPACT_ATOMS: atom_id res chain seq x y z
N ARG A 1 4.67 -9.41 9.49
CA ARG A 1 3.67 -9.74 8.44
C ARG A 1 2.94 -8.45 8.06
N ARG A 2 3.10 -7.97 6.84
CA ARG A 2 2.44 -6.74 6.35
C ARG A 2 1.23 -7.14 5.50
N SER A 3 0.03 -6.70 5.88
CA SER A 3 -1.20 -6.85 5.10
C SER A 3 -1.49 -5.55 4.36
N ARG A 4 -1.79 -5.61 3.06
CA ARG A 4 -1.99 -4.43 2.21
C ARG A 4 -3.22 -4.60 1.35
N GLY A 5 -3.97 -3.54 1.09
CA GLY A 5 -5.25 -3.56 0.40
C GLY A 5 -5.31 -2.71 -0.88
N LEU A 6 -6.35 -2.88 -1.60
CA LEU A 6 -6.86 -2.34 -2.87
C LEU A 6 -6.19 -1.11 -3.50
N GLY A 7 -5.70 -1.27 -4.75
CA GLY A 7 -5.38 -0.20 -5.72
C GLY A 7 -4.27 0.76 -5.32
N ASP A 8 -4.40 1.34 -4.16
CA ASP A 8 -3.35 1.98 -3.38
C ASP A 8 -2.89 1.02 -2.30
N VAL A 9 -1.64 1.12 -1.87
CA VAL A 9 -1.11 0.23 -0.85
C VAL A 9 -1.42 0.77 0.53
N TYR A 10 -2.51 0.29 1.10
CA TYR A 10 -2.93 0.64 2.45
C TYR A 10 -2.63 -0.49 3.43
N LYS A 11 -2.27 -0.13 4.64
CA LYS A 11 -2.18 -1.07 5.76
C LYS A 11 -3.58 -1.34 6.29
N ARG A 12 -3.91 -2.62 6.47
CA ARG A 12 -5.18 -3.01 7.05
C ARG A 12 -5.19 -2.73 8.55
N GLN A 13 -6.28 -2.14 9.02
CA GLN A 13 -6.55 -1.83 10.43
C GLN A 13 -7.90 -2.39 10.86
N ASP A 14 -8.08 -2.52 12.16
CA ASP A 14 -9.39 -2.68 12.81
C ASP A 14 -10.02 -1.30 13.13
N VAL A 15 -11.16 -1.30 13.83
CA VAL A 15 -11.85 -0.06 14.22
C VAL A 15 -11.05 0.78 15.21
N ASP A 16 -10.13 0.16 15.94
CA ASP A 16 -9.22 0.79 16.90
C ASP A 16 -7.86 1.15 16.27
N THR A 17 -7.77 1.16 14.96
CA THR A 17 -6.55 1.48 14.19
C THR A 17 -5.38 0.51 14.36
N ARG A 18 -5.58 -0.64 15.01
CA ARG A 18 -4.55 -1.68 15.18
C ARG A 18 -4.31 -2.41 13.88
N THR A 19 -3.06 -2.73 13.60
CA THR A 19 -2.71 -3.65 12.52
C THR A 19 -2.60 -5.10 13.02
N GLU A 20 -2.36 -6.05 12.10
CA GLU A 20 -2.06 -7.43 12.48
C GLU A 20 -0.67 -7.59 13.16
N VAL A 21 0.15 -6.54 13.15
CA VAL A 21 1.46 -6.51 13.82
C VAL A 21 1.27 -5.90 15.21
N PRO A 22 1.50 -6.65 16.28
CA PRO A 22 1.32 -6.13 17.64
C PRO A 22 2.17 -4.89 17.91
N GLY A 23 1.54 -3.83 18.42
CA GLY A 23 2.17 -2.54 18.69
C GLY A 23 2.34 -1.63 17.48
N LEU A 24 1.86 -2.03 16.30
CA LEU A 24 1.82 -1.19 15.11
C LEU A 24 0.39 -0.73 14.84
N PHE A 25 0.19 0.57 14.83
CA PHE A 25 -1.07 1.23 14.49
C PHE A 25 -0.94 1.94 13.16
N VAL A 26 -2.08 2.19 12.49
CA VAL A 26 -2.11 2.94 11.25
C VAL A 26 -3.40 3.75 11.16
N ALA A 27 -3.28 5.02 10.74
CA ALA A 27 -4.40 5.91 10.57
C ALA A 27 -4.15 6.88 9.41
N GLY A 28 -5.20 7.43 8.83
CA GLY A 28 -5.10 8.39 7.74
C GLY A 28 -4.81 7.74 6.39
N GLU A 29 -3.97 8.38 5.59
CA GLU A 29 -3.71 7.99 4.19
C GLU A 29 -3.11 6.59 4.07
N ASP A 30 -2.29 6.15 5.03
CA ASP A 30 -1.69 4.81 5.04
C ASP A 30 -2.67 3.68 5.42
N ALA A 31 -3.87 4.03 5.90
CA ALA A 31 -4.87 3.08 6.34
C ALA A 31 -5.83 2.71 5.21
N GLY A 32 -6.04 1.41 4.98
CA GLY A 32 -6.97 0.91 3.98
C GLY A 32 -8.34 0.57 4.55
N GLY A 33 -9.36 0.68 3.69
CA GLY A 33 -10.72 0.18 3.97
C GLY A 33 -11.76 1.26 4.29
N ALA A 34 -11.36 2.48 4.62
CA ALA A 34 -12.28 3.54 5.00
C ALA A 34 -13.01 4.22 3.81
N HIS A 35 -12.46 4.11 2.61
CA HIS A 35 -12.91 4.89 1.45
C HIS A 35 -13.57 4.07 0.33
N GLY A 36 -13.80 2.78 0.53
CA GLY A 36 -14.35 1.91 -0.50
C GLY A 36 -13.39 1.77 -1.69
N SER A 37 -13.94 1.88 -2.92
CA SER A 37 -13.16 1.72 -4.16
C SER A 37 -12.45 3.00 -4.61
N ASN A 38 -12.86 4.17 -4.10
CA ASN A 38 -12.20 5.44 -4.39
C ASN A 38 -12.54 6.47 -3.31
N ARG A 39 -11.55 7.28 -2.92
CA ARG A 39 -11.72 8.35 -1.94
C ARG A 39 -12.37 9.59 -2.58
N LEU A 40 -13.44 10.08 -1.97
CA LEU A 40 -14.02 11.38 -2.34
C LEU A 40 -13.11 12.53 -1.92
N GLY A 41 -13.14 13.62 -2.68
CA GLY A 41 -12.41 14.85 -2.38
C GLY A 41 -12.72 15.37 -0.97
N GLY A 42 -11.73 15.91 -0.27
CA GLY A 42 -11.84 16.40 1.10
C GLY A 42 -11.68 15.35 2.20
N ASN A 43 -12.06 14.09 1.94
CA ASN A 43 -12.05 13.03 2.96
C ASN A 43 -10.64 12.60 3.42
N GLY A 44 -9.58 12.98 2.71
CA GLY A 44 -8.22 12.66 3.13
C GLY A 44 -7.84 13.29 4.46
N VAL A 45 -8.05 14.61 4.60
CA VAL A 45 -7.77 15.34 5.84
C VAL A 45 -8.69 14.89 6.96
N ALA A 46 -9.99 14.73 6.68
CA ALA A 46 -10.96 14.25 7.67
C ALA A 46 -10.57 12.88 8.22
N ASN A 47 -10.22 11.92 7.34
CA ASN A 47 -9.76 10.60 7.74
C ASN A 47 -8.50 10.67 8.62
N SER A 48 -7.50 11.44 8.22
CA SER A 48 -6.26 11.58 8.98
C SER A 48 -6.49 12.20 10.36
N THR A 49 -7.37 13.22 10.45
CA THR A 49 -7.66 13.90 11.71
C THR A 49 -8.47 13.01 12.67
N VAL A 50 -9.56 12.42 12.19
CA VAL A 50 -10.46 11.62 13.02
C VAL A 50 -9.78 10.33 13.48
N TYR A 51 -9.28 9.53 12.54
CA TYR A 51 -8.63 8.26 12.90
C TYR A 51 -7.25 8.45 13.54
N GLY A 52 -6.56 9.57 13.27
CA GLY A 52 -5.36 9.95 14.01
C GLY A 52 -5.64 10.19 15.48
N GLY A 53 -6.77 10.85 15.80
CA GLY A 53 -7.25 11.01 17.18
C GLY A 53 -7.55 9.66 17.84
N VAL A 54 -8.34 8.80 17.16
CA VAL A 54 -8.64 7.44 17.66
C VAL A 54 -7.36 6.64 17.90
N ALA A 55 -6.41 6.68 16.96
CA ALA A 55 -5.13 6.01 17.12
C ALA A 55 -4.36 6.51 18.34
N GLY A 56 -4.33 7.84 18.54
CA GLY A 56 -3.68 8.45 19.71
C GLY A 56 -4.26 7.97 21.04
N ASP A 57 -5.59 7.96 21.15
CA ASP A 57 -6.28 7.50 22.36
C ASP A 57 -6.01 6.02 22.64
N VAL A 58 -6.10 5.17 21.62
CA VAL A 58 -5.85 3.72 21.77
C VAL A 58 -4.38 3.44 22.11
N MET A 59 -3.44 4.10 21.43
CA MET A 59 -2.01 3.96 21.74
C MET A 59 -1.69 4.42 23.17
N GLY A 60 -2.27 5.53 23.62
CA GLY A 60 -2.11 6.03 25.00
C GLY A 60 -2.62 5.03 26.04
N GLN A 61 -3.80 4.43 25.80
CA GLN A 61 -4.33 3.38 26.67
C GLN A 61 -3.46 2.12 26.68
N GLU A 62 -2.93 1.70 25.55
CA GLU A 62 -2.04 0.53 25.48
C GLU A 62 -0.71 0.82 26.18
N ALA A 63 -0.11 1.98 25.95
CA ALA A 63 1.14 2.37 26.60
C ALA A 63 1.03 2.37 28.14
N THR A 64 -0.12 2.79 28.68
CA THR A 64 -0.34 2.74 30.15
C THR A 64 -0.53 1.33 30.69
N ARG A 65 -0.87 0.36 29.86
CA ARG A 65 -1.00 -1.07 30.24
C ARG A 65 0.30 -1.84 30.06
N MET A 66 1.25 -1.30 29.31
CA MET A 66 2.55 -1.94 29.10
C MET A 66 3.44 -1.68 30.31
N ASN A 67 3.77 -2.75 31.03
CA ASN A 67 4.69 -2.66 32.18
C ASN A 67 6.16 -2.58 31.73
N GLU A 68 6.49 -3.16 30.57
CA GLU A 68 7.84 -3.22 30.04
C GLU A 68 7.85 -3.05 28.53
N LEU A 69 8.89 -2.45 27.98
CA LEU A 69 9.14 -2.43 26.54
C LEU A 69 9.55 -3.82 26.07
N ARG A 70 9.11 -4.21 24.89
CA ARG A 70 9.54 -5.46 24.29
C ARG A 70 11.02 -5.42 23.95
N THR A 71 11.74 -6.46 24.29
CA THR A 71 13.12 -6.64 23.84
C THR A 71 13.12 -6.90 22.33
N PRO A 72 13.89 -6.14 21.54
CA PRO A 72 14.06 -6.39 20.12
C PRO A 72 14.65 -7.78 19.88
N ASP A 73 14.26 -8.40 18.78
CA ASP A 73 14.91 -9.62 18.28
C ASP A 73 16.25 -9.22 17.62
N GLU A 74 17.37 -9.61 18.21
CA GLU A 74 18.70 -9.27 17.72
C GLU A 74 18.96 -9.79 16.31
N GLY A 75 18.46 -10.98 15.96
CA GLY A 75 18.62 -11.53 14.63
C GLY A 75 17.88 -10.73 13.56
N ILE A 76 16.69 -10.19 13.89
CA ILE A 76 15.96 -9.28 13.00
C ILE A 76 16.72 -7.95 12.85
N LEU A 77 17.27 -7.42 13.94
CA LEU A 77 18.07 -6.17 13.87
C LEU A 77 19.31 -6.34 13.00
N GLU A 78 20.05 -7.43 13.17
CA GLU A 78 21.23 -7.72 12.35
C GLU A 78 20.87 -7.86 10.85
N GLN A 79 19.81 -8.57 10.53
CA GLN A 79 19.34 -8.70 9.16
C GLN A 79 18.96 -7.35 8.56
N GLU A 80 18.27 -6.48 9.30
CA GLU A 80 17.88 -5.16 8.82
C GLU A 80 19.11 -4.22 8.66
N ILE A 81 20.08 -4.30 9.53
CA ILE A 81 21.34 -3.58 9.38
C ILE A 81 22.09 -4.04 8.12
N MET A 82 22.23 -5.36 7.93
CA MET A 82 22.85 -5.91 6.72
C MET A 82 22.13 -5.47 5.45
N ARG A 83 20.80 -5.52 5.45
CA ARG A 83 19.96 -5.07 4.33
C ARG A 83 20.15 -3.57 4.04
N ALA A 84 20.13 -2.75 5.07
CA ALA A 84 20.26 -1.30 4.93
C ALA A 84 21.67 -0.89 4.46
N CYS A 85 22.71 -1.56 4.94
CA CYS A 85 24.10 -1.29 4.60
C CYS A 85 24.58 -1.99 3.32
N ALA A 86 23.75 -2.84 2.70
CA ALA A 86 24.12 -3.59 1.50
C ALA A 86 24.69 -2.73 0.35
N PRO A 87 24.20 -1.51 0.05
CA PRO A 87 24.70 -0.71 -1.07
C PRO A 87 26.12 -0.18 -0.85
N PHE A 88 26.64 -0.14 0.38
CA PHE A 88 27.97 0.39 0.67
C PHE A 88 29.12 -0.46 0.07
N ASN A 89 28.85 -1.74 -0.20
CA ASN A 89 29.85 -2.69 -0.71
C ASN A 89 29.64 -3.09 -2.18
N LYS A 90 28.82 -2.32 -2.92
CA LYS A 90 28.46 -2.60 -4.31
C LYS A 90 29.05 -1.54 -5.26
N PRO A 91 29.21 -1.85 -6.56
CA PRO A 91 29.62 -0.89 -7.57
C PRO A 91 28.64 0.30 -7.63
N VAL A 92 29.19 1.50 -7.69
CA VAL A 92 28.38 2.73 -7.78
C VAL A 92 27.75 2.86 -9.16
N ALA A 93 26.47 3.15 -9.21
CA ALA A 93 25.75 3.46 -10.45
C ALA A 93 24.63 4.48 -10.21
N PRO A 94 24.16 5.19 -11.26
CA PRO A 94 23.15 6.23 -11.13
C PRO A 94 21.77 5.67 -10.71
N LEU A 95 21.30 6.00 -9.50
CA LEU A 95 19.97 5.62 -9.00
C LEU A 95 18.82 6.28 -9.78
N ALA A 96 19.08 7.45 -10.36
CA ALA A 96 18.10 8.19 -11.14
C ALA A 96 17.60 7.38 -12.36
N GLU A 97 18.46 6.63 -13.02
CA GLU A 97 18.11 5.78 -14.16
C GLU A 97 17.16 4.65 -13.75
N ILE A 98 17.45 3.99 -12.64
CA ILE A 98 16.57 2.94 -12.08
C ILE A 98 15.20 3.52 -11.74
N ARG A 99 15.18 4.68 -11.09
CA ARG A 99 13.93 5.38 -10.74
C ARG A 99 13.09 5.70 -11.97
N GLU A 100 13.70 6.19 -13.02
CA GLU A 100 12.99 6.55 -14.24
C GLU A 100 12.46 5.32 -14.98
N LYS A 101 13.25 4.25 -15.10
CA LYS A 101 12.80 2.96 -15.63
C LYS A 101 11.60 2.43 -14.85
N MET A 102 11.64 2.49 -13.50
CA MET A 102 10.52 2.05 -12.65
C MET A 102 9.27 2.88 -12.91
N ARG A 103 9.38 4.21 -12.99
CA ARG A 103 8.25 5.11 -13.30
C ARG A 103 7.64 4.79 -14.64
N GLN A 104 8.47 4.55 -15.65
CA GLN A 104 8.00 4.21 -16.99
C GLN A 104 7.24 2.87 -16.99
N ILE A 105 7.78 1.83 -16.34
CA ILE A 105 7.09 0.53 -16.20
C ILE A 105 5.74 0.72 -15.50
N MET A 106 5.72 1.48 -14.40
CA MET A 106 4.49 1.74 -13.65
C MET A 106 3.47 2.53 -14.46
N TRP A 107 3.92 3.46 -15.31
CA TRP A 107 3.04 4.25 -16.17
C TRP A 107 2.46 3.40 -17.30
N ASP A 108 3.28 2.66 -18.02
CA ASP A 108 2.89 1.95 -19.24
C ASP A 108 2.11 0.66 -18.95
N ASP A 109 2.53 -0.09 -17.92
CA ASP A 109 2.02 -1.44 -17.67
C ASP A 109 1.07 -1.54 -16.47
N VAL A 110 1.19 -0.61 -15.49
CA VAL A 110 0.43 -0.64 -14.22
C VAL A 110 -0.39 0.64 -14.02
N GLY A 111 -0.38 1.56 -14.98
CA GLY A 111 -0.98 2.89 -14.92
C GLY A 111 -2.51 2.90 -14.76
N VAL A 112 -3.15 4.00 -15.15
CA VAL A 112 -4.59 4.22 -14.94
C VAL A 112 -5.42 3.15 -15.68
N VAL A 113 -5.11 2.90 -16.95
CA VAL A 113 -5.75 1.88 -17.77
C VAL A 113 -4.86 0.65 -17.84
N LYS A 114 -5.37 -0.49 -17.42
CA LYS A 114 -4.60 -1.73 -17.24
C LYS A 114 -5.17 -2.87 -18.08
N THR A 115 -4.27 -3.76 -18.50
CA THR A 115 -4.64 -5.07 -19.07
C THR A 115 -3.87 -6.17 -18.33
N GLY A 116 -4.39 -7.40 -18.33
CA GLY A 116 -3.68 -8.53 -17.72
C GLY A 116 -2.32 -8.77 -18.35
N SER A 117 -2.21 -8.66 -19.68
CA SER A 117 -0.94 -8.80 -20.39
C SER A 117 0.07 -7.69 -20.02
N GLY A 118 -0.39 -6.44 -19.91
CA GLY A 118 0.43 -5.32 -19.43
C GLY A 118 0.94 -5.57 -18.02
N LEU A 119 0.03 -5.91 -17.10
CA LEU A 119 0.39 -6.19 -15.70
C LEU A 119 1.41 -7.32 -15.55
N ILE A 120 1.25 -8.43 -16.30
CA ILE A 120 2.23 -9.54 -16.31
C ILE A 120 3.59 -9.05 -16.81
N ARG A 121 3.63 -8.27 -17.88
CA ARG A 121 4.86 -7.67 -18.41
C ARG A 121 5.50 -6.72 -17.40
N GLY A 122 4.71 -5.84 -16.77
CA GLY A 122 5.17 -4.91 -15.74
C GLY A 122 5.78 -5.63 -14.54
N ILE A 123 5.12 -6.67 -14.01
CA ILE A 123 5.66 -7.50 -12.91
C ILE A 123 7.02 -8.09 -13.26
N LYS A 124 7.14 -8.66 -14.47
CA LYS A 124 8.42 -9.22 -14.94
C LYS A 124 9.51 -8.15 -15.08
N SER A 125 9.15 -6.99 -15.61
CA SER A 125 10.09 -5.86 -15.78
C SER A 125 10.51 -5.27 -14.44
N LEU A 126 9.61 -5.15 -13.47
CA LEU A 126 9.93 -4.71 -12.10
C LEU A 126 10.87 -5.70 -11.40
N ALA A 127 10.66 -7.00 -11.55
CA ALA A 127 11.55 -8.01 -10.97
C ALA A 127 12.98 -7.90 -11.55
N ALA A 128 13.12 -7.76 -12.86
CA ALA A 128 14.43 -7.57 -13.50
C ALA A 128 15.10 -6.26 -13.05
N LEU A 129 14.32 -5.19 -12.90
CA LEU A 129 14.84 -3.91 -12.44
C LEU A 129 15.23 -3.94 -10.96
N GLU A 130 14.55 -4.74 -10.14
CA GLU A 130 14.92 -4.97 -8.75
C GLU A 130 16.28 -5.68 -8.63
N GLU A 131 16.55 -6.67 -9.49
CA GLU A 131 17.86 -7.31 -9.57
C GLU A 131 18.96 -6.30 -9.98
N GLU A 132 18.67 -5.42 -10.95
CA GLU A 132 19.58 -4.35 -11.33
C GLU A 132 19.86 -3.43 -10.12
N LEU A 133 18.85 -2.97 -9.40
CA LEU A 133 18.98 -2.15 -8.19
C LEU A 133 19.78 -2.88 -7.10
N ASN A 134 19.56 -4.19 -6.94
CA ASN A 134 20.29 -5.00 -5.97
C ASN A 134 21.77 -5.13 -6.30
N SER A 135 22.18 -4.95 -7.54
CA SER A 135 23.57 -5.05 -7.98
C SER A 135 24.38 -3.78 -7.79
N ILE A 136 23.72 -2.64 -7.59
CA ILE A 136 24.37 -1.32 -7.51
C ILE A 136 24.42 -0.76 -6.10
N GLY A 137 25.41 0.09 -5.86
CA GLY A 137 25.66 0.74 -4.58
C GLY A 137 25.67 2.26 -4.66
N VAL A 138 26.09 2.87 -3.57
CA VAL A 138 26.19 4.31 -3.38
C VAL A 138 27.64 4.72 -3.17
N ASP A 139 27.98 5.93 -3.58
CA ASP A 139 29.31 6.50 -3.49
C ASP A 139 29.65 7.02 -2.09
N ASP A 140 28.70 7.72 -1.46
CA ASP A 140 28.84 8.21 -0.10
C ASP A 140 28.71 7.05 0.91
N LYS A 141 29.70 6.87 1.76
CA LYS A 141 29.79 5.80 2.78
C LYS A 141 29.50 6.29 4.20
N GLU A 142 29.25 7.58 4.36
CA GLU A 142 28.91 8.12 5.68
C GLU A 142 27.51 7.65 6.11
N LEU A 143 27.36 7.39 7.39
CA LEU A 143 26.04 7.00 7.95
C LEU A 143 25.16 8.20 8.32
N ALA A 144 25.78 9.36 8.53
CA ALA A 144 25.09 10.59 8.92
C ALA A 144 24.83 11.48 7.69
N PHE A 145 23.59 11.97 7.55
CA PHE A 145 23.17 12.90 6.48
C PHE A 145 23.39 12.42 5.04
N ASN A 146 23.45 11.11 4.82
CA ASN A 146 23.70 10.50 3.52
C ASN A 146 22.40 10.41 2.70
N LEU A 147 22.14 11.40 1.84
CA LEU A 147 20.95 11.45 1.00
C LEU A 147 20.97 10.38 -0.10
N THR A 148 22.13 10.01 -0.64
CA THR A 148 22.24 8.98 -1.67
C THR A 148 21.86 7.60 -1.11
N TRP A 149 22.29 7.29 0.10
CA TRP A 149 21.89 6.06 0.79
C TRP A 149 20.39 6.04 1.08
N HIS A 150 19.82 7.14 1.58
CA HIS A 150 18.39 7.27 1.78
C HIS A 150 17.61 7.09 0.46
N ASP A 151 18.10 7.64 -0.62
CA ASP A 151 17.52 7.47 -1.96
C ASP A 151 17.53 6.01 -2.41
N TRP A 152 18.61 5.28 -2.16
CA TRP A 152 18.68 3.84 -2.46
C TRP A 152 17.66 3.05 -1.64
N LEU A 153 17.56 3.30 -0.33
CA LEU A 153 16.57 2.67 0.56
C LEU A 153 15.14 2.98 0.13
N ASN A 154 14.87 4.23 -0.22
CA ASN A 154 13.56 4.65 -0.74
C ASN A 154 13.23 3.95 -2.05
N LEU A 155 14.18 3.84 -2.96
CA LEU A 155 13.97 3.18 -4.24
C LEU A 155 13.70 1.67 -4.06
N LYS A 156 14.38 1.00 -3.12
CA LYS A 156 14.05 -0.37 -2.71
C LYS A 156 12.60 -0.49 -2.22
N ASN A 157 12.17 0.41 -1.36
CA ASN A 157 10.80 0.43 -0.86
C ASN A 157 9.79 0.70 -1.98
N LEU A 158 10.08 1.64 -2.88
CA LEU A 158 9.22 1.94 -4.04
C LEU A 158 9.11 0.73 -4.97
N MET A 159 10.21 0.01 -5.23
CA MET A 159 10.22 -1.21 -6.04
C MET A 159 9.32 -2.29 -5.44
N GLN A 160 9.44 -2.54 -4.13
CA GLN A 160 8.59 -3.47 -3.41
C GLN A 160 7.10 -3.06 -3.50
N MET A 161 6.81 -1.77 -3.32
CA MET A 161 5.44 -1.25 -3.40
C MET A 161 4.89 -1.36 -4.82
N SER A 162 5.68 -1.04 -5.84
CA SER A 162 5.29 -1.18 -7.26
C SER A 162 4.90 -2.63 -7.59
N ASN A 163 5.69 -3.60 -7.14
CA ASN A 163 5.37 -5.01 -7.33
C ASN A 163 4.07 -5.42 -6.61
N VAL A 164 3.86 -4.97 -5.36
CA VAL A 164 2.62 -5.23 -4.62
C VAL A 164 1.40 -4.65 -5.33
N ILE A 165 1.50 -3.42 -5.84
CA ILE A 165 0.42 -2.77 -6.60
C ILE A 165 0.11 -3.57 -7.88
N ALA A 166 1.12 -3.96 -8.65
CA ALA A 166 0.96 -4.71 -9.88
C ALA A 166 0.31 -6.10 -9.63
N GLN A 167 0.77 -6.83 -8.61
CA GLN A 167 0.21 -8.12 -8.22
C GLN A 167 -1.25 -8.01 -7.75
N ALA A 168 -1.56 -7.00 -6.93
CA ALA A 168 -2.93 -6.75 -6.48
C ALA A 168 -3.86 -6.39 -7.64
N ALA A 169 -3.37 -5.56 -8.58
CA ALA A 169 -4.11 -5.16 -9.77
C ALA A 169 -4.37 -6.34 -10.72
N LEU A 170 -3.38 -7.22 -10.89
CA LEU A 170 -3.51 -8.42 -11.72
C LEU A 170 -4.57 -9.39 -11.16
N ALA A 171 -4.57 -9.59 -9.86
CA ALA A 171 -5.52 -10.49 -9.18
C ALA A 171 -6.95 -9.95 -9.12
N ARG A 172 -7.15 -8.66 -9.46
CA ARG A 172 -8.45 -8.03 -9.43
C ARG A 172 -9.08 -7.96 -10.83
N GLU A 173 -10.05 -8.82 -11.05
CA GLU A 173 -10.74 -9.02 -12.34
C GLU A 173 -12.08 -8.27 -12.39
N ASN A 174 -12.06 -6.97 -12.13
CA ASN A 174 -13.17 -6.04 -12.29
C ASN A 174 -12.67 -4.60 -12.35
N SER A 175 -13.53 -3.64 -12.69
CA SER A 175 -13.23 -2.21 -12.74
C SER A 175 -14.08 -1.45 -11.73
N ARG A 176 -13.43 -0.84 -10.70
CA ARG A 176 -14.10 -0.07 -9.64
C ARG A 176 -13.24 1.12 -9.21
N GLY A 177 -13.85 2.29 -9.12
CA GLY A 177 -13.17 3.50 -8.67
C GLY A 177 -11.94 3.81 -9.52
N ALA A 178 -10.78 3.96 -8.89
CA ALA A 178 -9.51 4.22 -9.57
C ALA A 178 -8.88 2.99 -10.24
N HIS A 179 -9.41 1.79 -9.99
CA HIS A 179 -8.95 0.57 -10.62
C HIS A 179 -9.75 0.28 -11.88
N HIS A 180 -9.13 0.46 -13.06
CA HIS A 180 -9.72 0.17 -14.35
C HIS A 180 -8.93 -0.88 -15.12
N ARG A 181 -9.64 -1.95 -15.54
CA ARG A 181 -9.13 -3.06 -16.35
C ARG A 181 -9.88 -3.10 -17.67
N GLU A 182 -9.20 -2.86 -18.81
CA GLU A 182 -9.84 -2.96 -20.12
C GLU A 182 -10.35 -4.37 -20.44
N ASP A 183 -9.64 -5.39 -19.96
CA ASP A 183 -10.01 -6.80 -20.11
C ASP A 183 -11.09 -7.27 -19.12
N TYR A 184 -11.41 -6.46 -18.10
CA TYR A 184 -12.49 -6.66 -17.13
C TYR A 184 -13.20 -5.34 -16.83
N PRO A 185 -13.93 -4.75 -17.82
CA PRO A 185 -14.49 -3.39 -17.68
C PRO A 185 -15.65 -3.30 -16.68
N ASP A 186 -16.31 -4.41 -16.38
CA ASP A 186 -17.47 -4.45 -15.50
C ASP A 186 -17.11 -4.25 -14.04
N THR A 187 -18.01 -3.62 -13.29
CA THR A 187 -17.85 -3.44 -11.83
C THR A 187 -17.99 -4.75 -11.07
N GLY A 188 -18.58 -5.78 -11.68
CA GLY A 188 -18.94 -7.03 -11.04
C GLY A 188 -20.07 -6.85 -10.01
N ASP A 189 -20.39 -7.92 -9.30
CA ASP A 189 -21.42 -7.90 -8.25
C ASP A 189 -20.96 -7.11 -7.04
N LEU A 190 -21.70 -6.06 -6.68
CA LEU A 190 -21.40 -5.18 -5.54
C LEU A 190 -21.68 -5.86 -4.20
N GLU A 191 -22.63 -6.79 -4.11
CA GLU A 191 -22.94 -7.49 -2.87
C GLU A 191 -21.85 -8.48 -2.48
N SER A 192 -21.16 -9.07 -3.45
CA SER A 192 -20.01 -9.93 -3.25
C SER A 192 -18.65 -9.19 -3.27
N SER A 193 -18.65 -7.93 -2.83
CA SER A 193 -17.43 -7.10 -2.74
C SER A 193 -16.37 -7.72 -1.85
N TYR A 194 -15.10 -7.56 -2.23
CA TYR A 194 -13.96 -8.06 -1.48
C TYR A 194 -12.78 -7.10 -1.49
N PHE A 195 -11.97 -7.17 -0.44
CA PHE A 195 -10.63 -6.58 -0.41
C PHE A 195 -9.62 -7.55 -1.05
N THR A 196 -8.71 -7.01 -1.85
CA THR A 196 -7.53 -7.75 -2.30
C THR A 196 -6.42 -7.56 -1.27
N LEU A 197 -5.93 -8.65 -0.70
CA LEU A 197 -4.89 -8.65 0.31
C LEU A 197 -3.62 -9.24 -0.28
N VAL A 198 -2.50 -8.53 -0.12
CA VAL A 198 -1.18 -9.01 -0.50
C VAL A 198 -0.35 -9.22 0.76
N ARG A 199 0.25 -10.40 0.90
CA ARG A 199 1.12 -10.77 2.03
C ARG A 199 2.44 -11.25 1.49
N GLN A 200 3.51 -10.85 2.15
CA GLN A 200 4.83 -11.39 1.91
C GLN A 200 5.11 -12.54 2.90
N SER A 201 5.59 -13.66 2.37
CA SER A 201 6.06 -14.80 3.16
C SER A 201 7.40 -15.24 2.58
N GLY A 202 8.48 -14.96 3.30
CA GLY A 202 9.82 -15.04 2.72
C GLY A 202 9.94 -14.08 1.52
N ASP A 203 10.41 -14.59 0.40
CA ASP A 203 10.57 -13.81 -0.84
C ASP A 203 9.33 -13.82 -1.74
N GLU A 204 8.29 -14.58 -1.38
CA GLU A 204 7.09 -14.72 -2.18
C GLU A 204 5.97 -13.77 -1.71
N LEU A 205 5.25 -13.20 -2.70
CA LEU A 205 4.01 -12.46 -2.49
C LEU A 205 2.82 -13.38 -2.73
N SER A 206 1.94 -13.49 -1.76
CA SER A 206 0.65 -14.18 -1.88
C SER A 206 -0.48 -13.18 -1.96
N VAL A 207 -1.43 -13.41 -2.88
CA VAL A 207 -2.62 -12.57 -3.05
C VAL A 207 -3.84 -13.36 -2.63
N SER A 208 -4.70 -12.75 -1.82
CA SER A 208 -5.94 -13.36 -1.34
C SER A 208 -7.09 -12.37 -1.37
N ARG A 209 -8.32 -12.87 -1.28
CA ARG A 209 -9.55 -12.06 -1.22
C ARG A 209 -10.16 -12.16 0.17
N LYS A 210 -10.61 -11.03 0.71
CA LYS A 210 -11.38 -10.96 1.95
C LYS A 210 -12.72 -10.31 1.69
N PRO A 211 -13.85 -10.97 1.94
CA PRO A 211 -15.19 -10.38 1.74
C PRO A 211 -15.36 -9.08 2.54
N VAL A 212 -16.04 -8.11 1.95
CA VAL A 212 -16.52 -6.91 2.64
C VAL A 212 -17.78 -7.30 3.42
N GLN A 213 -17.85 -6.88 4.68
CA GLN A 213 -19.04 -7.03 5.51
C GLN A 213 -19.79 -5.70 5.53
N PHE A 214 -20.96 -5.65 4.93
CA PHE A 214 -21.86 -4.50 4.99
C PHE A 214 -22.70 -4.57 6.26
N THR A 215 -22.22 -3.92 7.33
CA THR A 215 -22.85 -4.00 8.66
C THR A 215 -23.96 -2.99 8.90
N ILE A 216 -23.97 -1.88 8.15
CA ILE A 216 -24.94 -0.80 8.34
C ILE A 216 -25.76 -0.58 7.07
N VAL A 217 -25.10 -0.38 5.92
CA VAL A 217 -25.74 -0.09 4.62
C VAL A 217 -25.24 -1.06 3.58
N LYS A 218 -26.16 -1.68 2.84
CA LYS A 218 -25.82 -2.53 1.68
C LYS A 218 -25.63 -1.70 0.41
N PRO A 219 -24.96 -2.24 -0.61
CA PRO A 219 -24.89 -1.59 -1.92
C PRO A 219 -26.27 -1.22 -2.44
N GLY A 220 -26.41 -0.01 -2.98
CA GLY A 220 -27.70 0.51 -3.49
C GLY A 220 -28.67 1.02 -2.43
N GLN A 221 -28.33 0.91 -1.14
CA GLN A 221 -29.13 1.48 -0.05
C GLN A 221 -28.49 2.77 0.49
N THR A 222 -29.30 3.63 1.11
CA THR A 222 -28.83 4.84 1.79
C THR A 222 -29.54 4.98 3.13
N ILE A 223 -28.86 5.56 4.14
CA ILE A 223 -29.43 6.00 5.40
C ILE A 223 -29.84 7.48 5.37
N LEU A 224 -29.48 8.18 4.30
CA LEU A 224 -29.89 9.58 4.14
C LEU A 224 -31.37 9.62 3.74
N PRO A 225 -32.15 10.57 4.27
CA PRO A 225 -33.51 10.79 3.80
C PRO A 225 -33.46 11.13 2.31
N GLU A 226 -34.41 10.61 1.55
CA GLU A 226 -34.59 11.02 0.15
C GLU A 226 -34.83 12.54 0.15
N HIS A 227 -33.88 13.32 -0.33
CA HIS A 227 -34.12 14.71 -0.66
C HIS A 227 -34.98 14.69 -1.93
N GLU A 228 -36.26 15.02 -1.81
CA GLU A 228 -37.01 15.48 -2.97
C GLU A 228 -36.19 16.65 -3.57
N PRO A 229 -35.88 16.61 -4.86
CA PRO A 229 -35.19 17.73 -5.50
C PRO A 229 -36.10 18.94 -5.32
N GLU A 230 -35.69 19.91 -4.49
CA GLU A 230 -36.33 21.22 -4.47
C GLU A 230 -36.37 21.68 -5.93
N SER A 231 -37.60 21.86 -6.43
CA SER A 231 -37.80 22.37 -7.78
C SER A 231 -37.13 23.77 -7.83
N LEU A 232 -35.98 23.85 -8.46
CA LEU A 232 -35.36 25.11 -8.86
C LEU A 232 -36.26 25.75 -9.93
N VAL A 233 -37.42 26.24 -9.50
CA VAL A 233 -38.29 27.09 -10.30
C VAL A 233 -38.47 28.37 -9.50
N GLY A 234 -37.69 29.35 -9.86
CA GLY A 234 -37.78 30.73 -9.44
C GLY A 234 -36.96 31.57 -10.39
#